data_8e26a9427ed5bdafe7cd10f44e038dea
#
_entry.id   8e26a9427ed5bdafe7cd10f44e038dea
#
_cell.length_a   1.000
_cell.length_b   1.000
_cell.length_c   1.000
_cell.angle_alpha   90.00
_cell.angle_beta   90.00
_cell.angle_gamma   90.00
#
_symmetry.space_group_name_H-M   'P 1'
#
loop_
_entity.id
_entity.type
_entity.pdbx_description
1 polymer ?
#
loop_
_entity_poly.entity_id
_entity_poly.type
_entity_poly.pdbx_seq_one_letter_code
_entity_poly.pdbx_strand_id
1 'polypeptide(L)'
;VIFPDTSDMKLVENVEDVVRRFGGSFKVSVGGSWRSIVESWLSSGGIVVHLTMYGIPLPKVIDEIRSSGKDLMVVVGGAKVPREVYSLATYNVSVTNQPHSEIAALAVFLDYYHQGKEFYFNFENAKIKVVPSPSGKKVIFTSRGSD
;
A
#
# COMPACT_ATOMS: atom_id res chain seq x y z
N VAL A 1 -2.60 4.40 5.13
CA VAL A 1 -3.45 5.61 5.17
C VAL A 1 -4.55 5.45 4.15
N ILE A 2 -5.78 5.60 4.58
CA ILE A 2 -6.96 5.55 3.72
C ILE A 2 -7.51 6.97 3.65
N PHE A 3 -7.77 7.45 2.44
CA PHE A 3 -8.42 8.73 2.20
C PHE A 3 -9.82 8.46 1.71
N PRO A 4 -10.80 8.53 2.53
CA PRO A 4 -12.13 8.30 2.04
C PRO A 4 -12.85 9.60 1.72
N ASP A 5 -13.42 9.65 0.55
CA ASP A 5 -14.62 10.42 0.33
C ASP A 5 -15.82 9.80 1.09
N THR A 6 -15.63 8.63 1.65
CA THR A 6 -16.58 7.88 2.46
C THR A 6 -15.89 7.30 3.68
N SER A 7 -16.42 7.56 4.86
CA SER A 7 -15.97 6.98 6.13
C SER A 7 -16.40 5.50 6.24
N ASP A 8 -15.73 4.59 5.55
CA ASP A 8 -15.97 3.17 5.73
C ASP A 8 -15.23 2.66 6.99
N MET A 9 -15.84 2.91 8.15
CA MET A 9 -15.33 2.46 9.43
C MET A 9 -15.21 0.94 9.51
N LYS A 10 -16.07 0.18 8.80
CA LYS A 10 -16.00 -1.27 8.76
C LYS A 10 -14.73 -1.77 8.09
N LEU A 11 -14.26 -1.07 7.07
CA LEU A 11 -12.97 -1.37 6.43
C LEU A 11 -11.81 -1.16 7.42
N VAL A 12 -11.84 -0.05 8.17
CA VAL A 12 -10.82 0.24 9.20
C VAL A 12 -10.78 -0.88 10.24
N GLU A 13 -11.92 -1.23 10.82
CA GLU A 13 -12.04 -2.30 11.81
C GLU A 13 -11.52 -3.64 11.29
N ASN A 14 -11.85 -3.99 10.04
CA ASN A 14 -11.39 -5.23 9.40
C ASN A 14 -9.87 -5.25 9.25
N VAL A 15 -9.26 -4.14 8.81
CA VAL A 15 -7.80 -4.06 8.65
C VAL A 15 -7.10 -4.12 10.01
N GLU A 16 -7.61 -3.42 11.01
CA GLU A 16 -7.07 -3.45 12.37
C GLU A 16 -7.19 -4.86 13.00
N ASP A 17 -8.30 -5.56 12.75
CA ASP A 17 -8.44 -6.95 13.19
C ASP A 17 -7.38 -7.86 12.55
N VAL A 18 -7.13 -7.72 11.25
CA VAL A 18 -6.07 -8.46 10.57
C VAL A 18 -4.70 -8.18 11.20
N VAL A 19 -4.35 -6.92 11.41
CA VAL A 19 -3.08 -6.53 12.05
C VAL A 19 -2.97 -7.10 13.46
N ARG A 20 -4.03 -7.00 14.26
CA ARG A 20 -4.05 -7.55 15.62
C ARG A 20 -3.85 -9.06 15.67
N ARG A 21 -4.35 -9.79 14.69
CA ARG A 21 -4.29 -11.26 14.63
C ARG A 21 -3.01 -11.77 13.98
N PHE A 22 -2.61 -11.16 12.86
CA PHE A 22 -1.50 -11.64 12.04
C PHE A 22 -0.21 -10.83 12.20
N GLY A 23 -0.23 -9.80 13.03
CA GLY A 23 0.94 -8.98 13.34
C GLY A 23 1.21 -7.88 12.32
N GLY A 24 2.37 -7.24 12.48
CA GLY A 24 2.79 -6.11 11.68
C GLY A 24 2.48 -4.75 12.31
N SER A 25 2.92 -3.70 11.62
CA SER A 25 2.79 -2.30 12.07
C SER A 25 1.87 -1.45 11.18
N PHE A 26 1.05 -2.10 10.36
CA PHE A 26 0.16 -1.39 9.45
C PHE A 26 -0.84 -0.53 10.24
N LYS A 27 -1.00 0.72 9.82
CA LYS A 27 -1.92 1.67 10.45
C LYS A 27 -2.88 2.23 9.42
N VAL A 28 -4.13 2.34 9.81
CA VAL A 28 -5.20 2.93 8.99
C VAL A 28 -5.60 4.27 9.59
N SER A 29 -5.73 5.27 8.75
CA SER A 29 -6.27 6.58 9.12
C SER A 29 -7.33 6.98 8.11
N VAL A 30 -8.41 7.58 8.59
CA VAL A 30 -9.57 8.00 7.81
C VAL A 30 -9.74 9.50 7.94
N GLY A 31 -10.06 10.16 6.84
CA GLY A 31 -10.33 11.60 6.83
C GLY A 31 -9.11 12.46 6.52
N GLY A 32 -9.37 13.76 6.49
CA GLY A 32 -8.39 14.77 6.12
C GLY A 32 -8.47 15.21 4.66
N SER A 33 -7.81 16.31 4.35
CA SER A 33 -7.64 16.77 2.97
C SER A 33 -6.51 15.98 2.31
N TRP A 34 -6.83 15.22 1.27
CA TRP A 34 -5.81 14.50 0.49
C TRP A 34 -4.68 15.43 0.02
N ARG A 35 -5.04 16.66 -0.38
CA ARG A 35 -4.08 17.65 -0.86
C ARG A 35 -3.08 18.05 0.22
N SER A 36 -3.57 18.41 1.39
CA SER A 36 -2.71 18.79 2.52
C SER A 36 -1.77 17.67 2.93
N ILE A 37 -2.23 16.42 2.86
CA ILE A 37 -1.43 15.25 3.20
C ILE A 37 -0.33 15.03 2.17
N VAL A 38 -0.65 15.11 0.87
CA VAL A 38 0.33 14.99 -0.22
C VAL A 38 1.37 16.12 -0.15
N GLU A 39 0.93 17.38 0.02
CA GLU A 39 1.81 18.54 0.13
C GLU A 39 2.74 18.43 1.35
N SER A 40 2.22 18.01 2.49
CA SER A 40 3.02 17.77 3.71
C SER A 40 4.06 16.67 3.50
N TRP A 41 3.66 15.57 2.84
CA TRP A 41 4.58 14.47 2.51
C TRP A 41 5.73 14.91 1.61
N LEU A 42 5.43 15.65 0.55
CA LEU A 42 6.45 16.20 -0.34
C LEU A 42 7.37 17.18 0.39
N SER A 43 6.81 18.04 1.25
CA SER A 43 7.59 19.02 2.04
C SER A 43 8.52 18.33 3.04
N SER A 44 8.20 17.12 3.50
CA SER A 44 9.09 16.32 4.35
C SER A 44 10.20 15.58 3.58
N GLY A 45 10.27 15.74 2.27
CA GLY A 45 11.28 15.12 1.40
C GLY A 45 10.88 13.76 0.83
N GLY A 46 9.67 13.28 1.12
CA GLY A 46 9.12 12.06 0.54
C GLY A 46 8.81 12.20 -0.95
N ILE A 47 8.56 11.10 -1.63
CA ILE A 47 8.11 11.06 -3.03
C ILE A 47 6.70 10.50 -3.12
N VAL A 48 5.98 10.91 -4.15
CA VAL A 48 4.60 10.50 -4.41
C VAL A 48 4.54 9.79 -5.75
N VAL A 49 4.09 8.54 -5.73
CA VAL A 49 3.79 7.74 -6.92
C VAL A 49 2.27 7.62 -7.06
N HIS A 50 1.73 8.20 -8.11
CA HIS A 50 0.32 8.08 -8.46
C HIS A 50 0.15 6.96 -9.49
N LEU A 51 -0.59 5.91 -9.11
CA LEU A 51 -0.89 4.80 -10.01
C LEU A 51 -2.09 5.16 -10.90
N THR A 52 -1.84 5.23 -12.20
CA THR A 52 -2.82 5.62 -13.20
C THR A 52 -2.51 5.00 -14.55
N MET A 53 -3.53 4.59 -15.31
CA MET A 53 -3.33 4.03 -16.65
C MET A 53 -2.71 5.04 -17.66
N TYR A 54 -2.69 6.31 -17.31
CA TYR A 54 -2.11 7.38 -18.15
C TYR A 54 -0.64 7.66 -17.85
N GLY A 55 -0.06 6.95 -16.88
CA GLY A 55 1.31 7.16 -16.44
C GLY A 55 2.37 6.51 -17.33
N ILE A 56 3.62 6.69 -16.91
CA ILE A 56 4.78 6.03 -17.51
C ILE A 56 4.75 4.54 -17.11
N PRO A 57 5.03 3.61 -18.03
CA PRO A 57 5.08 2.19 -17.68
C PRO A 57 6.03 1.88 -16.52
N LEU A 58 5.54 1.16 -15.52
CA LEU A 58 6.24 0.83 -14.29
C LEU A 58 7.69 0.34 -14.49
N PRO A 59 7.98 -0.58 -15.44
CA PRO A 59 9.35 -1.06 -15.64
C PRO A 59 10.36 0.03 -16.04
N LYS A 60 9.89 1.18 -16.54
CA LYS A 60 10.77 2.29 -16.95
C LYS A 60 11.22 3.18 -15.80
N VAL A 61 10.51 3.16 -14.67
CA VAL A 61 10.74 4.11 -13.57
C VAL A 61 10.98 3.44 -12.21
N ILE A 62 10.70 2.14 -12.09
CA ILE A 62 10.76 1.46 -10.79
C ILE A 62 12.15 1.45 -10.17
N ASP A 63 13.19 1.33 -10.98
CA ASP A 63 14.56 1.33 -10.48
C ASP A 63 14.97 2.71 -9.93
N GLU A 64 14.53 3.79 -10.57
CA GLU A 64 14.73 5.15 -10.09
C GLU A 64 13.98 5.39 -8.77
N ILE A 65 12.72 4.95 -8.69
CA ILE A 65 11.91 5.06 -7.48
C ILE A 65 12.59 4.32 -6.32
N ARG A 66 13.04 3.08 -6.52
CA ARG A 66 13.72 2.29 -5.49
C ARG A 66 15.05 2.89 -5.06
N SER A 67 15.86 3.35 -6.01
CA SER A 67 17.19 3.92 -5.74
C SER A 67 17.14 5.30 -5.10
N SER A 68 15.99 5.97 -5.09
CA SER A 68 15.84 7.27 -4.45
C SER A 68 16.14 7.26 -2.95
N GLY A 69 15.93 6.12 -2.28
CA GLY A 69 16.09 5.97 -0.82
C GLY A 69 15.13 6.84 0.00
N LYS A 70 14.13 7.45 -0.64
CA LYS A 70 13.16 8.34 0.01
C LYS A 70 11.93 7.56 0.48
N ASP A 71 11.27 8.12 1.47
CA ASP A 71 9.97 7.62 1.90
C ASP A 71 8.94 7.76 0.77
N LEU A 72 8.18 6.70 0.54
CA LEU A 72 7.28 6.56 -0.59
C LEU A 72 5.81 6.65 -0.16
N MET A 73 5.06 7.54 -0.78
CA MET A 73 3.61 7.53 -0.76
C MET A 73 3.08 7.02 -2.10
N VAL A 74 2.25 5.99 -2.06
CA VAL A 74 1.53 5.50 -3.25
C VAL A 74 0.10 6.02 -3.20
N VAL A 75 -0.29 6.76 -4.22
CA VAL A 75 -1.65 7.26 -4.40
C VAL A 75 -2.37 6.39 -5.42
N VAL A 76 -3.49 5.82 -4.98
CA VAL A 76 -4.38 4.99 -5.80
C VAL A 76 -5.74 5.66 -5.80
N GLY A 77 -6.22 6.04 -6.95
CA GLY A 77 -7.48 6.75 -7.11
C GLY A 77 -8.60 5.86 -7.63
N GLY A 78 -9.83 6.24 -7.34
CA GLY A 78 -11.03 5.65 -7.94
C GLY A 78 -11.37 6.27 -9.32
N ALA A 79 -12.64 6.20 -9.72
CA ALA A 79 -13.11 6.58 -11.06
C ALA A 79 -12.85 8.05 -11.46
N LYS A 80 -12.66 8.95 -10.51
CA LYS A 80 -12.39 10.38 -10.79
C LYS A 80 -11.29 10.89 -9.88
N VAL A 81 -10.09 11.00 -10.42
CA VAL A 81 -8.95 11.60 -9.72
C VAL A 81 -8.82 13.07 -10.13
N PRO A 82 -8.72 14.01 -9.16
CA PRO A 82 -8.48 15.41 -9.46
C PRO A 82 -7.22 15.63 -10.30
N ARG A 83 -7.25 16.60 -11.21
CA ARG A 83 -6.09 16.93 -12.07
C ARG A 83 -4.84 17.29 -11.27
N GLU A 84 -5.04 17.89 -10.12
CA GLU A 84 -3.97 18.31 -9.21
C GLU A 84 -3.13 17.14 -8.71
N VAL A 85 -3.70 15.93 -8.57
CA VAL A 85 -2.94 14.74 -8.20
C VAL A 85 -1.85 14.45 -9.23
N TYR A 86 -2.16 14.59 -10.53
CA TYR A 86 -1.19 14.39 -11.61
C TYR A 86 -0.03 15.39 -11.56
N SER A 87 -0.31 16.62 -11.13
CA SER A 87 0.70 17.69 -11.05
C SER A 87 1.54 17.59 -9.78
N LEU A 88 0.98 17.11 -8.67
CA LEU A 88 1.67 16.96 -7.39
C LEU A 88 2.49 15.68 -7.31
N ALA A 89 2.09 14.64 -8.04
CA ALA A 89 2.82 13.38 -8.03
C ALA A 89 4.25 13.55 -8.56
N THR A 90 5.22 12.98 -7.86
CA THR A 90 6.60 12.88 -8.34
C THR A 90 6.66 12.00 -9.58
N TYR A 91 5.87 10.92 -9.57
CA TYR A 91 5.75 9.99 -10.69
C TYR A 91 4.28 9.64 -10.93
N ASN A 92 3.81 9.76 -12.17
CA ASN A 92 2.58 9.15 -12.62
C ASN A 92 2.95 7.83 -13.32
N VAL A 93 2.53 6.71 -12.76
CA VAL A 93 3.00 5.38 -13.16
C VAL A 93 1.83 4.52 -13.60
N SER A 94 1.99 3.82 -14.72
CA SER A 94 1.04 2.82 -15.18
C SER A 94 1.58 1.40 -14.97
N VAL A 95 0.74 0.51 -14.48
CA VAL A 95 0.98 -0.94 -14.52
C VAL A 95 0.70 -1.44 -15.93
N THR A 96 -0.42 -1.02 -16.50
CA THR A 96 -0.68 -1.07 -17.95
C THR A 96 -1.35 0.22 -18.38
N ASN A 97 -1.28 0.56 -19.70
CA ASN A 97 -2.00 1.69 -20.25
C ASN A 97 -3.39 1.26 -20.77
N GLN A 98 -4.04 0.35 -20.06
CA GLN A 98 -5.39 -0.14 -20.27
C GLN A 98 -6.19 -0.05 -18.98
N PRO A 99 -7.53 0.04 -19.04
CA PRO A 99 -8.36 -0.01 -17.83
C PRO A 99 -8.09 -1.29 -17.02
N HIS A 100 -7.87 -1.13 -15.75
CA HIS A 100 -7.65 -2.23 -14.82
C HIS A 100 -8.11 -1.84 -13.40
N SER A 101 -8.17 -2.83 -12.51
CA SER A 101 -8.48 -2.60 -11.09
C SER A 101 -7.33 -1.86 -10.39
N GLU A 102 -7.68 -0.91 -9.54
CA GLU A 102 -6.74 -0.17 -8.70
C GLU A 102 -6.00 -1.11 -7.73
N ILE A 103 -6.70 -2.11 -7.20
CA ILE A 103 -6.10 -3.12 -6.31
C ILE A 103 -5.05 -3.94 -7.05
N ALA A 104 -5.33 -4.32 -8.30
CA ALA A 104 -4.37 -5.04 -9.13
C ALA A 104 -3.13 -4.19 -9.44
N ALA A 105 -3.34 -2.91 -9.74
CA ALA A 105 -2.24 -1.97 -9.97
C ALA A 105 -1.34 -1.84 -8.73
N LEU A 106 -1.94 -1.69 -7.55
CA LEU A 106 -1.19 -1.60 -6.29
C LEU A 106 -0.41 -2.89 -6.01
N ALA A 107 -1.02 -4.05 -6.19
CA ALA A 107 -0.36 -5.34 -5.96
C ALA A 107 0.85 -5.53 -6.88
N VAL A 108 0.71 -5.27 -8.18
CA VAL A 108 1.82 -5.36 -9.13
C VAL A 108 2.91 -4.33 -8.83
N PHE A 109 2.52 -3.10 -8.48
CA PHE A 109 3.50 -2.07 -8.09
C PHE A 109 4.32 -2.53 -6.87
N LEU A 110 3.67 -3.06 -5.83
CA LEU A 110 4.35 -3.51 -4.61
C LEU A 110 5.28 -4.71 -4.90
N ASP A 111 4.86 -5.67 -5.72
CA ASP A 111 5.71 -6.79 -6.14
C ASP A 111 6.99 -6.29 -6.86
N TYR A 112 6.83 -5.40 -7.83
CA TYR A 112 7.98 -4.77 -8.49
C TYR A 112 8.85 -3.97 -7.54
N TYR A 113 8.25 -3.24 -6.61
CA TYR A 113 8.98 -2.42 -5.63
C TYR A 113 9.79 -3.29 -4.67
N HIS A 114 9.19 -4.34 -4.13
CA HIS A 114 9.83 -5.27 -3.19
C HIS A 114 10.64 -6.37 -3.87
N GLN A 115 10.52 -6.55 -5.19
CA GLN A 115 11.22 -7.58 -5.95
C GLN A 115 10.92 -9.02 -5.47
N GLY A 116 9.67 -9.30 -5.13
CA GLY A 116 9.23 -10.59 -4.63
C GLY A 116 9.64 -10.88 -3.17
N LYS A 117 10.30 -9.95 -2.49
CA LYS A 117 10.74 -10.13 -1.09
C LYS A 117 9.57 -10.16 -0.12
N GLU A 118 8.43 -9.55 -0.46
CA GLU A 118 7.21 -9.54 0.35
C GLU A 118 6.67 -10.95 0.60
N PHE A 119 6.93 -11.92 -0.26
CA PHE A 119 6.55 -13.33 -0.04
C PHE A 119 7.24 -13.97 1.17
N TYR A 120 8.32 -13.37 1.65
CA TYR A 120 9.13 -13.87 2.76
C TYR A 120 9.06 -12.99 3.99
N PHE A 121 8.22 -11.95 4.00
CA PHE A 121 8.06 -11.08 5.15
C PHE A 121 7.50 -11.85 6.35
N ASN A 122 8.17 -11.70 7.48
CA ASN A 122 7.68 -12.17 8.76
C ASN A 122 7.20 -10.96 9.58
N PHE A 123 5.99 -11.06 10.08
CA PHE A 123 5.40 -9.99 10.88
C PHE A 123 5.55 -10.30 12.36
N GLU A 124 6.13 -9.35 13.08
CA GLU A 124 6.25 -9.44 14.53
C GLU A 124 4.88 -9.31 15.20
N ASN A 125 4.80 -9.81 16.44
CA ASN A 125 3.59 -9.76 17.27
C ASN A 125 2.35 -10.50 16.69
N ALA A 126 2.54 -11.39 15.73
CA ALA A 126 1.47 -12.22 15.20
C ALA A 126 0.95 -13.18 16.28
N LYS A 127 -0.36 -13.18 16.53
CA LYS A 127 -1.05 -14.16 17.39
C LYS A 127 -1.37 -15.45 16.64
N ILE A 128 -1.50 -15.34 15.33
CA ILE A 128 -1.79 -16.44 14.41
C ILE A 128 -0.73 -16.44 13.31
N LYS A 129 -0.05 -17.56 13.14
CA LYS A 129 0.88 -17.79 12.03
C LYS A 129 0.33 -18.86 11.10
N VAL A 130 0.27 -18.56 9.83
CA VAL A 130 -0.09 -19.54 8.80
C VAL A 130 1.11 -20.42 8.51
N VAL A 131 0.89 -21.73 8.52
CA VAL A 131 1.92 -22.69 8.07
C VAL A 131 1.61 -23.04 6.63
N PRO A 132 2.48 -22.75 5.67
CA PRO A 132 2.28 -23.12 4.28
C PRO A 132 2.04 -24.61 4.13
N SER A 133 1.05 -24.99 3.33
CA SER A 133 0.67 -26.39 3.11
C SER A 133 0.18 -26.56 1.68
N PRO A 134 0.57 -27.64 0.99
CA PRO A 134 0.07 -27.94 -0.35
C PRO A 134 -1.40 -28.35 -0.34
N SER A 135 -1.93 -28.74 0.82
CA SER A 135 -3.33 -29.14 0.97
C SER A 135 -3.86 -28.76 2.35
N GLY A 136 -4.94 -28.00 2.39
CA GLY A 136 -5.64 -27.62 3.61
C GLY A 136 -5.10 -26.35 4.30
N LYS A 137 -5.70 -26.02 5.45
CA LYS A 137 -5.42 -24.83 6.24
C LYS A 137 -4.72 -25.23 7.54
N LYS A 138 -3.50 -24.73 7.75
CA LYS A 138 -2.75 -24.97 8.97
C LYS A 138 -2.31 -23.64 9.58
N VAL A 139 -2.59 -23.46 10.87
CA VAL A 139 -2.20 -22.27 11.63
C VAL A 139 -1.59 -22.67 12.97
N ILE A 140 -0.71 -21.84 13.49
CA ILE A 140 -0.16 -21.93 14.83
C ILE A 140 -0.61 -20.69 15.60
N PHE A 141 -1.15 -20.89 16.80
CA PHE A 141 -1.43 -19.81 17.73
C PHE A 141 -0.19 -19.58 18.59
N THR A 142 0.36 -18.37 18.52
CA THR A 142 1.46 -17.96 19.40
C THR A 142 0.84 -17.47 20.71
N SER A 143 0.89 -18.30 21.75
CA SER A 143 0.60 -17.84 23.09
C SER A 143 1.66 -16.81 23.47
N ARG A 144 1.28 -15.55 23.70
CA ARG A 144 2.09 -14.68 24.55
C ARG A 144 2.00 -15.29 25.94
N GLY A 145 3.16 -15.56 26.54
CA GLY A 145 3.23 -15.83 27.95
C GLY A 145 2.46 -14.74 28.72
N SER A 146 1.61 -15.19 29.57
CA SER A 146 1.06 -14.39 30.65
C SER A 146 2.22 -13.84 31.46
N ASP A 147 2.43 -12.53 31.39
CA ASP A 147 3.06 -11.72 32.41
C ASP A 147 2.19 -10.51 32.67
#